data_5020f14adb22a071db1a51379a330356
#
_entry.id   5020f14adb22a071db1a51379a330356
#
_cell.length_a   1.000
_cell.length_b   1.000
_cell.length_c   1.000
_cell.angle_alpha   90.00
_cell.angle_beta   90.00
_cell.angle_gamma   90.00
#
_symmetry.space_group_name_H-M   'P 1'
#
loop_
_entity.id
_entity.type
_entity.pdbx_description
1 polymer ?
#
loop_
_entity_poly.entity_id
_entity_poly.type
_entity_poly.pdbx_seq_one_letter_code
_entity_poly.pdbx_strand_id
1 'polypeptide(L)'
;MKLTSQASGTFAIAPTPFHDDGRIDESSIDRLVDVYTEVGCNGVTVLGILGEAPKMDSAEAAAVATRFIKRATSLQTVVGVSASGFAAMRGLARASMDAGAAAVMIAPTPNLRTDDQITTYFKQAVEAIGDDIPWVLQDYPLTLSVVMTPAVIRKIVMDNPSCVMLKHEDWPGLEKITALRGFQKDGSLRPLSILTGNGATFLDFEMERGADGAMTGYA
;
A
#
# COMPACT_ATOMS: atom_id res chain seq x y z
N MET A 1 13.17 0.58 9.49
CA MET A 1 12.89 -0.87 9.77
C MET A 1 11.98 -1.39 8.65
N LYS A 2 12.29 -2.52 8.01
CA LYS A 2 11.45 -3.11 6.95
C LYS A 2 10.10 -3.58 7.51
N LEU A 3 9.05 -3.43 6.71
CA LEU A 3 7.70 -3.93 7.01
C LEU A 3 7.67 -5.47 7.02
N THR A 4 6.85 -6.06 7.88
CA THR A 4 6.70 -7.51 7.99
C THR A 4 5.22 -7.90 7.99
N SER A 5 4.93 -9.20 7.89
CA SER A 5 3.57 -9.75 8.00
C SER A 5 2.97 -9.64 9.41
N GLN A 6 3.70 -9.08 10.37
CA GLN A 6 3.22 -8.81 11.73
C GLN A 6 2.86 -7.32 11.95
N ALA A 7 2.96 -6.49 10.90
CA ALA A 7 2.60 -5.08 10.99
C ALA A 7 1.11 -4.92 11.35
N SER A 8 0.82 -3.98 12.23
CA SER A 8 -0.53 -3.73 12.73
C SER A 8 -0.70 -2.26 13.13
N GLY A 9 -1.91 -1.86 13.45
CA GLY A 9 -2.22 -0.51 13.91
C GLY A 9 -2.62 0.44 12.78
N THR A 10 -2.29 1.71 12.90
CA THR A 10 -2.77 2.77 12.01
C THR A 10 -1.65 3.27 11.11
N PHE A 11 -1.88 3.16 9.81
CA PHE A 11 -1.06 3.75 8.74
C PHE A 11 -1.86 4.85 8.06
N ALA A 12 -1.50 6.10 8.28
CA ALA A 12 -2.18 7.22 7.64
C ALA A 12 -1.86 7.27 6.13
N ILE A 13 -2.86 7.49 5.28
CA ILE A 13 -2.63 7.79 3.87
C ILE A 13 -2.42 9.29 3.75
N ALA A 14 -1.20 9.71 3.43
CA ALA A 14 -0.89 11.12 3.30
C ALA A 14 -1.33 11.68 1.94
N PRO A 15 -2.05 12.83 1.91
CA PRO A 15 -2.15 13.63 0.70
C PRO A 15 -0.79 14.24 0.36
N THR A 16 -0.60 14.64 -0.87
CA THR A 16 0.53 15.47 -1.27
C THR A 16 0.11 16.94 -1.28
N PRO A 17 0.64 17.77 -0.38
CA PRO A 17 0.31 19.19 -0.36
C PRO A 17 0.91 19.92 -1.56
N PHE A 18 0.12 20.81 -2.15
CA PHE A 18 0.54 21.70 -3.23
C PHE A 18 0.25 23.15 -2.88
N HIS A 19 1.04 24.07 -3.40
CA HIS A 19 0.73 25.49 -3.46
C HIS A 19 -0.33 25.75 -4.54
N ASP A 20 -0.96 26.92 -4.49
CA ASP A 20 -1.98 27.33 -5.47
C ASP A 20 -1.46 27.36 -6.93
N ASP A 21 -0.16 27.49 -7.11
CA ASP A 21 0.51 27.47 -8.43
C ASP A 21 0.88 26.05 -8.90
N GLY A 22 0.51 25.02 -8.13
CA GLY A 22 0.74 23.60 -8.44
C GLY A 22 2.10 23.05 -8.02
N ARG A 23 2.99 23.85 -7.43
CA ARG A 23 4.26 23.37 -6.87
C ARG A 23 4.01 22.60 -5.57
N ILE A 24 4.83 21.58 -5.29
CA ILE A 24 4.77 20.82 -4.05
C ILE A 24 5.11 21.72 -2.86
N ASP A 25 4.26 21.70 -1.82
CA ASP A 25 4.51 22.38 -0.54
C ASP A 25 5.27 21.44 0.42
N GLU A 26 6.58 21.48 0.33
CA GLU A 26 7.45 20.65 1.17
C GLU A 26 7.28 20.95 2.66
N SER A 27 6.97 22.21 3.03
CA SER A 27 6.80 22.59 4.43
C SER A 27 5.52 21.97 5.03
N SER A 28 4.48 21.82 4.23
CA SER A 28 3.26 21.13 4.64
C SER A 28 3.46 19.62 4.74
N ILE A 29 4.32 19.02 3.91
CA ILE A 29 4.72 17.62 4.08
C ILE A 29 5.32 17.39 5.47
N ASP A 30 6.26 18.24 5.90
CA ASP A 30 6.87 18.11 7.21
C ASP A 30 5.85 18.21 8.35
N ARG A 31 4.93 19.17 8.27
CA ARG A 31 3.86 19.34 9.25
C ARG A 31 2.91 18.13 9.31
N LEU A 32 2.58 17.53 8.16
CA LEU A 32 1.77 16.30 8.12
C LEU A 32 2.45 15.17 8.85
N VAL A 33 3.75 14.97 8.62
CA VAL A 33 4.51 13.90 9.31
C VAL A 33 4.54 14.16 10.81
N ASP A 34 4.70 15.41 11.24
CA ASP A 34 4.69 15.78 12.66
C ASP A 34 3.34 15.43 13.30
N VAL A 35 2.23 15.79 12.64
CA VAL A 35 0.87 15.43 13.09
C VAL A 35 0.70 13.92 13.19
N TYR A 36 1.07 13.14 12.16
CA TYR A 36 0.94 11.68 12.21
C TYR A 36 1.78 11.04 13.31
N THR A 37 2.94 11.62 13.61
CA THR A 37 3.79 11.19 14.72
C THR A 37 3.15 11.52 16.06
N GLU A 38 2.65 12.75 16.23
CA GLU A 38 2.03 13.23 17.46
C GLU A 38 0.77 12.44 17.84
N VAL A 39 -0.09 12.13 16.85
CA VAL A 39 -1.29 11.33 17.08
C VAL A 39 -1.02 9.83 17.22
N GLY A 40 0.23 9.40 17.12
CA GLY A 40 0.65 8.02 17.41
C GLY A 40 0.38 7.03 16.28
N CYS A 41 0.41 7.46 15.02
CA CYS A 41 0.37 6.52 13.89
C CYS A 41 1.55 5.54 13.95
N ASN A 42 1.34 4.30 13.49
CA ASN A 42 2.39 3.30 13.35
C ASN A 42 3.17 3.47 12.04
N GLY A 43 2.52 4.05 11.04
CA GLY A 43 3.14 4.31 9.75
C GLY A 43 2.42 5.38 8.94
N VAL A 44 3.01 5.69 7.80
CA VAL A 44 2.44 6.60 6.79
C VAL A 44 2.58 5.96 5.41
N THR A 45 1.53 6.06 4.60
CA THR A 45 1.54 5.62 3.21
C THR A 45 1.47 6.83 2.31
N VAL A 46 2.43 6.97 1.43
CA VAL A 46 2.59 8.11 0.53
C VAL A 46 2.49 7.68 -0.93
N LEU A 47 2.19 8.60 -1.82
CA LEU A 47 2.04 8.33 -3.26
C LEU A 47 1.00 7.23 -3.57
N GLY A 48 -0.01 7.11 -2.71
CA GLY A 48 -1.23 6.36 -3.02
C GLY A 48 -2.18 7.20 -3.91
N ILE A 49 -3.41 6.71 -4.09
CA ILE A 49 -4.44 7.42 -4.86
C ILE A 49 -4.75 8.78 -4.22
N LEU A 50 -4.95 8.83 -2.91
CA LEU A 50 -5.13 10.08 -2.16
C LEU A 50 -3.89 11.00 -2.23
N GLY A 51 -2.70 10.44 -2.33
CA GLY A 51 -1.44 11.17 -2.51
C GLY A 51 -1.21 11.69 -3.91
N GLU A 52 -2.17 11.54 -4.81
CA GLU A 52 -2.19 12.09 -6.18
C GLU A 52 -1.00 11.70 -7.05
N ALA A 53 -0.40 10.53 -6.79
CA ALA A 53 0.79 10.04 -7.50
C ALA A 53 0.73 10.16 -9.04
N PRO A 54 -0.42 9.89 -9.72
CA PRO A 54 -0.50 10.02 -11.17
C PRO A 54 -0.39 11.46 -11.71
N LYS A 55 -0.45 12.46 -10.84
CA LYS A 55 -0.33 13.88 -11.21
C LYS A 55 1.10 14.40 -11.17
N MET A 56 2.03 13.61 -10.69
CA MET A 56 3.44 13.96 -10.56
C MET A 56 4.30 13.26 -11.61
N ASP A 57 5.36 13.91 -12.05
CA ASP A 57 6.39 13.22 -12.81
C ASP A 57 7.27 12.33 -11.91
N SER A 58 8.16 11.54 -12.52
CA SER A 58 8.98 10.59 -11.77
C SER A 58 9.96 11.27 -10.81
N ALA A 59 10.42 12.49 -11.12
CA ALA A 59 11.36 13.22 -10.28
C ALA A 59 10.62 13.83 -9.08
N GLU A 60 9.45 14.41 -9.29
CA GLU A 60 8.58 14.92 -8.24
C GLU A 60 8.15 13.81 -7.29
N ALA A 61 7.69 12.68 -7.83
CA ALA A 61 7.30 11.53 -7.02
C ALA A 61 8.45 11.01 -6.13
N ALA A 62 9.66 10.90 -6.69
CA ALA A 62 10.84 10.50 -5.93
C ALA A 62 11.23 11.52 -4.86
N ALA A 63 11.10 12.82 -5.15
CA ALA A 63 11.39 13.89 -4.20
C ALA A 63 10.39 13.88 -3.03
N VAL A 64 9.09 13.76 -3.32
CA VAL A 64 8.01 13.64 -2.31
C VAL A 64 8.24 12.42 -1.43
N ALA A 65 8.45 11.23 -2.01
CA ALA A 65 8.73 10.03 -1.24
C ALA A 65 9.94 10.21 -0.33
N THR A 66 11.04 10.73 -0.86
CA THR A 66 12.27 10.96 -0.09
C THR A 66 12.05 11.95 1.06
N ARG A 67 11.26 13.01 0.84
CA ARG A 67 10.95 13.99 1.88
C ARG A 67 10.19 13.37 3.03
N PHE A 68 9.10 12.64 2.74
CA PHE A 68 8.34 11.92 3.75
C PHE A 68 9.20 10.92 4.53
N ILE A 69 9.98 10.09 3.82
CA ILE A 69 10.82 9.05 4.44
C ILE A 69 11.85 9.68 5.39
N LYS A 70 12.52 10.74 4.97
CA LYS A 70 13.52 11.43 5.78
C LYS A 70 12.92 12.11 7.02
N ARG A 71 11.71 12.61 6.92
CA ARG A 71 11.00 13.24 8.05
C ARG A 71 10.40 12.22 8.99
N ALA A 72 9.82 11.14 8.47
CA ALA A 72 9.07 10.12 9.21
C ALA A 72 9.96 9.08 9.91
N THR A 73 10.97 9.51 10.66
CA THR A 73 11.99 8.61 11.26
C THR A 73 11.42 7.63 12.29
N SER A 74 10.31 7.95 12.94
CA SER A 74 9.61 7.12 13.91
C SER A 74 8.45 6.31 13.30
N LEU A 75 8.07 6.57 12.04
CA LEU A 75 6.97 5.92 11.35
C LEU A 75 7.48 4.95 10.29
N GLN A 76 6.78 3.83 10.09
CA GLN A 76 7.04 2.97 8.94
C GLN A 76 6.45 3.62 7.67
N THR A 77 7.30 4.04 6.74
CA THR A 77 6.83 4.65 5.49
C THR A 77 6.62 3.59 4.42
N VAL A 78 5.41 3.52 3.87
CA VAL A 78 5.03 2.71 2.71
C VAL A 78 4.86 3.62 1.50
N VAL A 79 5.50 3.30 0.37
CA VAL A 79 5.46 4.16 -0.83
C VAL A 79 4.67 3.48 -1.93
N GLY A 80 3.61 4.12 -2.43
CA GLY A 80 2.91 3.69 -3.64
C GLY A 80 3.81 3.83 -4.87
N VAL A 81 4.06 2.71 -5.55
CA VAL A 81 4.97 2.68 -6.72
C VAL A 81 4.28 2.24 -8.00
N SER A 82 2.95 2.09 -7.97
CA SER A 82 2.18 1.68 -9.14
C SER A 82 2.38 2.65 -10.30
N ALA A 83 2.74 2.13 -11.45
CA ALA A 83 2.98 2.89 -12.66
C ALA A 83 2.56 2.06 -13.88
N SER A 84 2.29 2.73 -15.01
CA SER A 84 1.93 2.07 -16.26
C SER A 84 3.07 1.22 -16.83
N GLY A 85 4.31 1.51 -16.48
CA GLY A 85 5.49 0.80 -16.96
C GLY A 85 6.36 0.28 -15.81
N PHE A 86 6.79 -0.96 -15.88
CA PHE A 86 7.63 -1.60 -14.87
C PHE A 86 8.98 -0.91 -14.65
N ALA A 87 9.53 -0.21 -15.65
CA ALA A 87 10.76 0.55 -15.47
C ALA A 87 10.59 1.73 -14.51
N ALA A 88 9.49 2.47 -14.62
CA ALA A 88 9.15 3.56 -13.70
C ALA A 88 8.87 3.03 -12.29
N MET A 89 8.09 1.94 -12.18
CA MET A 89 7.84 1.24 -10.92
C MET A 89 9.15 0.84 -10.22
N ARG A 90 10.07 0.21 -10.94
CA ARG A 90 11.40 -0.18 -10.45
C ARG A 90 12.20 1.02 -9.96
N GLY A 91 12.23 2.09 -10.75
CA GLY A 91 12.99 3.31 -10.43
C GLY A 91 12.52 3.90 -9.09
N LEU A 92 11.21 4.10 -8.94
CA LEU A 92 10.64 4.65 -7.71
C LEU A 92 10.79 3.70 -6.52
N ALA A 93 10.58 2.39 -6.72
CA ALA A 93 10.75 1.39 -5.66
C ALA A 93 12.18 1.41 -5.10
N ARG A 94 13.19 1.36 -5.96
CA ARG A 94 14.59 1.40 -5.54
C ARG A 94 14.95 2.70 -4.83
N ALA A 95 14.60 3.85 -5.42
CA ALA A 95 14.85 5.16 -4.80
C ALA A 95 14.21 5.26 -3.41
N SER A 96 12.98 4.75 -3.25
CA SER A 96 12.28 4.75 -1.97
C SER A 96 12.96 3.84 -0.94
N MET A 97 13.34 2.62 -1.32
CA MET A 97 14.01 1.69 -0.41
C MET A 97 15.42 2.19 -0.02
N ASP A 98 16.17 2.77 -0.95
CA ASP A 98 17.48 3.38 -0.70
C ASP A 98 17.36 4.59 0.25
N ALA A 99 16.26 5.33 0.17
CA ALA A 99 15.95 6.43 1.10
C ALA A 99 15.52 5.95 2.50
N GLY A 100 15.20 4.67 2.68
CA GLY A 100 14.83 4.07 3.97
C GLY A 100 13.34 3.72 4.13
N ALA A 101 12.56 3.62 3.06
CA ALA A 101 11.18 3.16 3.14
C ALA A 101 11.08 1.78 3.81
N ALA A 102 9.98 1.54 4.51
CA ALA A 102 9.69 0.25 5.14
C ALA A 102 9.21 -0.80 4.12
N ALA A 103 8.44 -0.36 3.11
CA ALA A 103 7.91 -1.18 2.03
C ALA A 103 7.45 -0.31 0.87
N VAL A 104 7.12 -0.95 -0.25
CA VAL A 104 6.37 -0.32 -1.35
C VAL A 104 4.96 -0.89 -1.44
N MET A 105 4.04 -0.17 -2.09
CA MET A 105 2.67 -0.64 -2.32
C MET A 105 2.39 -0.71 -3.82
N ILE A 106 1.78 -1.82 -4.25
CA ILE A 106 1.45 -2.08 -5.64
C ILE A 106 -0.05 -2.33 -5.78
N ALA A 107 -0.69 -1.55 -6.63
CA ALA A 107 -2.05 -1.73 -7.07
C ALA A 107 -2.09 -2.36 -8.48
N PRO A 108 -3.12 -3.14 -8.82
CA PRO A 108 -3.29 -3.66 -10.18
C PRO A 108 -3.58 -2.51 -11.15
N THR A 109 -3.17 -2.66 -12.40
CA THR A 109 -3.59 -1.72 -13.46
C THR A 109 -5.06 -1.96 -13.82
N PRO A 110 -5.84 -0.92 -14.17
CA PRO A 110 -7.29 -1.05 -14.38
C PRO A 110 -7.70 -1.86 -15.62
N ASN A 111 -6.77 -2.37 -16.41
CA ASN A 111 -7.02 -3.13 -17.63
C ASN A 111 -7.06 -4.66 -17.45
N LEU A 112 -6.75 -5.16 -16.25
CA LEU A 112 -6.75 -6.60 -15.95
C LEU A 112 -8.18 -7.10 -15.81
N ARG A 113 -8.50 -8.26 -16.41
CA ARG A 113 -9.87 -8.81 -16.46
C ARG A 113 -9.98 -10.26 -16.02
N THR A 114 -8.90 -11.03 -16.09
CA THR A 114 -8.89 -12.44 -15.70
C THR A 114 -7.91 -12.69 -14.56
N ASP A 115 -8.14 -13.75 -13.80
CA ASP A 115 -7.27 -14.16 -12.70
C ASP A 115 -5.82 -14.39 -13.16
N ASP A 116 -5.65 -14.96 -14.36
CA ASP A 116 -4.33 -15.20 -14.95
C ASP A 116 -3.62 -13.87 -15.30
N GLN A 117 -4.34 -12.90 -15.84
CA GLN A 117 -3.77 -11.56 -16.08
C GLN A 117 -3.35 -10.90 -14.78
N ILE A 118 -4.18 -10.98 -13.74
CA ILE A 118 -3.91 -10.37 -12.44
C ILE A 118 -2.68 -11.02 -11.79
N THR A 119 -2.65 -12.35 -11.70
CA THR A 119 -1.53 -13.06 -11.07
C THR A 119 -0.22 -12.89 -11.84
N THR A 120 -0.28 -12.89 -13.19
CA THR A 120 0.89 -12.63 -14.06
C THR A 120 1.41 -11.20 -13.87
N TYR A 121 0.52 -10.21 -13.80
CA TYR A 121 0.90 -8.81 -13.56
C TYR A 121 1.70 -8.67 -12.24
N PHE A 122 1.19 -9.21 -11.14
CA PHE A 122 1.90 -9.10 -9.86
C PHE A 122 3.22 -9.84 -9.86
N LYS A 123 3.32 -11.01 -10.49
CA LYS A 123 4.58 -11.72 -10.68
C LYS A 123 5.60 -10.83 -11.40
N GLN A 124 5.22 -10.25 -12.55
CA GLN A 124 6.10 -9.35 -13.32
C GLN A 124 6.45 -8.06 -12.58
N ALA A 125 5.50 -7.50 -11.80
CA ALA A 125 5.75 -6.33 -10.98
C ALA A 125 6.81 -6.62 -9.90
N VAL A 126 6.71 -7.75 -9.22
CA VAL A 126 7.69 -8.18 -8.20
C VAL A 126 9.06 -8.45 -8.84
N GLU A 127 9.11 -9.15 -9.97
CA GLU A 127 10.34 -9.34 -10.73
C GLU A 127 10.99 -7.99 -11.12
N ALA A 128 10.18 -6.98 -11.44
CA ALA A 128 10.67 -5.68 -11.81
C ALA A 128 11.24 -4.88 -10.63
N ILE A 129 10.57 -4.85 -9.49
CA ILE A 129 11.04 -4.10 -8.31
C ILE A 129 12.20 -4.79 -7.59
N GLY A 130 12.21 -6.13 -7.57
CA GLY A 130 13.10 -7.01 -6.81
C GLY A 130 12.34 -7.83 -5.77
N ASP A 131 12.61 -9.12 -5.70
CA ASP A 131 11.93 -10.09 -4.83
C ASP A 131 12.32 -9.98 -3.34
N ASP A 132 13.37 -9.21 -3.03
CA ASP A 132 13.84 -8.90 -1.68
C ASP A 132 13.18 -7.64 -1.07
N ILE A 133 12.41 -6.90 -1.86
CA ILE A 133 11.68 -5.71 -1.40
C ILE A 133 10.34 -6.12 -0.78
N PRO A 134 10.08 -5.83 0.52
CA PRO A 134 8.76 -6.04 1.09
C PRO A 134 7.73 -5.13 0.44
N TRP A 135 6.56 -5.69 0.12
CA TRP A 135 5.52 -4.93 -0.54
C TRP A 135 4.12 -5.23 -0.01
N VAL A 136 3.24 -4.28 -0.24
CA VAL A 136 1.82 -4.26 0.12
C VAL A 136 0.99 -4.46 -1.13
N LEU A 137 0.13 -5.47 -1.13
CA LEU A 137 -0.88 -5.69 -2.18
C LEU A 137 -2.05 -4.74 -1.93
N GLN A 138 -2.40 -3.88 -2.88
CA GLN A 138 -3.60 -3.04 -2.78
C GLN A 138 -4.78 -3.69 -3.51
N ASP A 139 -5.87 -3.95 -2.80
CA ASP A 139 -7.14 -4.47 -3.31
C ASP A 139 -8.21 -3.38 -3.21
N TYR A 140 -8.39 -2.61 -4.28
CA TYR A 140 -9.34 -1.49 -4.33
C TYR A 140 -10.22 -1.54 -5.59
N PRO A 141 -11.18 -2.49 -5.65
CA PRO A 141 -11.99 -2.71 -6.86
C PRO A 141 -12.88 -1.53 -7.23
N LEU A 142 -13.36 -0.73 -6.27
CA LEU A 142 -14.21 0.43 -6.55
C LEU A 142 -13.53 1.47 -7.45
N THR A 143 -12.25 1.71 -7.25
CA THR A 143 -11.49 2.70 -8.04
C THR A 143 -10.80 2.07 -9.25
N LEU A 144 -10.24 0.86 -9.09
CA LEU A 144 -9.39 0.23 -10.10
C LEU A 144 -10.17 -0.68 -11.05
N SER A 145 -11.42 -1.04 -10.71
CA SER A 145 -12.27 -1.96 -11.48
C SER A 145 -11.65 -3.35 -11.69
N VAL A 146 -10.72 -3.73 -10.82
CA VAL A 146 -10.08 -5.06 -10.81
C VAL A 146 -10.53 -5.78 -9.56
N VAL A 147 -11.33 -6.83 -9.73
CA VAL A 147 -11.85 -7.64 -8.63
C VAL A 147 -10.92 -8.83 -8.39
N MET A 148 -10.35 -8.92 -7.20
CA MET A 148 -9.55 -10.05 -6.76
C MET A 148 -10.34 -10.91 -5.78
N THR A 149 -10.59 -12.17 -6.15
CA THR A 149 -11.19 -13.13 -5.21
C THR A 149 -10.21 -13.49 -4.09
N PRO A 150 -10.68 -14.01 -2.94
CA PRO A 150 -9.77 -14.52 -1.90
C PRO A 150 -8.76 -15.55 -2.43
N ALA A 151 -9.16 -16.40 -3.39
CA ALA A 151 -8.29 -17.38 -4.01
C ALA A 151 -7.17 -16.72 -4.84
N VAL A 152 -7.49 -15.66 -5.59
CA VAL A 152 -6.50 -14.87 -6.35
C VAL A 152 -5.52 -14.18 -5.43
N ILE A 153 -6.00 -13.52 -4.37
CA ILE A 153 -5.14 -12.89 -3.36
C ILE A 153 -4.21 -13.92 -2.72
N ARG A 154 -4.76 -15.09 -2.29
CA ARG A 154 -3.97 -16.18 -1.76
C ARG A 154 -2.87 -16.61 -2.73
N LYS A 155 -3.21 -16.81 -4.00
CA LYS A 155 -2.23 -17.19 -5.03
C LYS A 155 -1.12 -16.15 -5.19
N ILE A 156 -1.47 -14.86 -5.29
CA ILE A 156 -0.49 -13.77 -5.40
C ILE A 156 0.47 -13.79 -4.19
N VAL A 157 -0.08 -13.90 -2.98
CA VAL A 157 0.71 -13.88 -1.74
C VAL A 157 1.61 -15.10 -1.63
N MET A 158 1.12 -16.30 -1.99
CA MET A 158 1.91 -17.54 -1.93
C MET A 158 3.01 -17.59 -2.98
N ASP A 159 2.75 -17.09 -4.19
CA ASP A 159 3.72 -17.06 -5.28
C ASP A 159 4.81 -15.96 -5.07
N ASN A 160 4.55 -14.96 -4.22
CA ASN A 160 5.44 -13.83 -3.98
C ASN A 160 5.75 -13.66 -2.49
N PRO A 161 6.76 -14.32 -1.94
CA PRO A 161 7.06 -14.33 -0.49
C PRO A 161 7.33 -12.94 0.12
N SER A 162 7.76 -11.97 -0.67
CA SER A 162 7.96 -10.58 -0.24
C SER A 162 6.67 -9.74 -0.10
N CYS A 163 5.50 -10.27 -0.51
CA CYS A 163 4.21 -9.66 -0.19
C CYS A 163 3.89 -9.84 1.30
N VAL A 164 4.00 -8.81 2.10
CA VAL A 164 3.86 -8.90 3.56
C VAL A 164 2.55 -8.37 4.11
N MET A 165 1.80 -7.64 3.30
CA MET A 165 0.56 -6.98 3.74
C MET A 165 -0.44 -6.87 2.59
N LEU A 166 -1.71 -6.96 2.94
CA LEU A 166 -2.85 -6.59 2.11
C LEU A 166 -3.43 -5.28 2.62
N LYS A 167 -3.52 -4.27 1.76
CA LYS A 167 -4.39 -3.12 1.96
C LYS A 167 -5.74 -3.44 1.35
N HIS A 168 -6.72 -3.70 2.21
CA HIS A 168 -8.04 -4.17 1.83
C HIS A 168 -9.02 -3.01 1.71
N GLU A 169 -9.56 -2.78 0.51
CA GLU A 169 -10.49 -1.70 0.20
C GLU A 169 -11.68 -2.19 -0.64
N ASP A 170 -12.01 -3.49 -0.58
CA ASP A 170 -13.26 -4.01 -1.16
C ASP A 170 -14.47 -3.53 -0.36
N TRP A 171 -15.64 -3.46 -0.98
CA TRP A 171 -16.81 -2.80 -0.38
C TRP A 171 -18.03 -3.73 -0.32
N PRO A 172 -18.48 -4.09 0.89
CA PRO A 172 -17.85 -3.91 2.20
C PRO A 172 -16.72 -4.90 2.47
N GLY A 173 -16.52 -5.91 1.62
CA GLY A 173 -15.40 -6.85 1.62
C GLY A 173 -15.22 -7.74 2.85
N LEU A 174 -16.19 -7.77 3.78
CA LEU A 174 -16.09 -8.46 5.07
C LEU A 174 -15.83 -9.96 4.91
N GLU A 175 -16.54 -10.61 3.98
CA GLU A 175 -16.39 -12.06 3.72
C GLU A 175 -15.01 -12.38 3.12
N LYS A 176 -14.40 -11.43 2.43
CA LYS A 176 -13.04 -11.59 1.89
C LYS A 176 -12.01 -11.70 3.03
N ILE A 177 -12.12 -10.87 4.07
CA ILE A 177 -11.27 -10.94 5.26
C ILE A 177 -11.48 -12.29 5.96
N THR A 178 -12.75 -12.68 6.18
CA THR A 178 -13.10 -13.98 6.78
C THR A 178 -12.46 -15.15 6.02
N ALA A 179 -12.54 -15.14 4.68
CA ALA A 179 -11.98 -16.20 3.85
C ALA A 179 -10.43 -16.25 3.93
N LEU A 180 -9.77 -15.08 3.88
CA LEU A 180 -8.31 -15.00 3.98
C LEU A 180 -7.81 -15.47 5.35
N ARG A 181 -8.49 -15.11 6.44
CA ARG A 181 -8.18 -15.62 7.79
C ARG A 181 -8.45 -17.12 7.91
N GLY A 182 -9.49 -17.62 7.24
CA GLY A 182 -9.74 -19.06 7.10
C GLY A 182 -8.55 -19.79 6.45
N PHE A 183 -8.02 -19.27 5.34
CA PHE A 183 -6.83 -19.81 4.67
C PHE A 183 -5.56 -19.76 5.54
N GLN A 184 -5.42 -18.76 6.40
CA GLN A 184 -4.29 -18.73 7.35
C GLN A 184 -4.45 -19.78 8.44
N LYS A 185 -5.68 -19.97 8.93
CA LYS A 185 -5.99 -20.96 9.98
C LYS A 185 -5.79 -22.40 9.50
N ASP A 186 -6.11 -22.72 8.26
CA ASP A 186 -5.93 -24.06 7.69
C ASP A 186 -4.52 -24.28 7.10
N GLY A 187 -3.65 -23.28 7.14
CA GLY A 187 -2.27 -23.34 6.67
C GLY A 187 -2.09 -23.18 5.15
N SER A 188 -3.17 -22.90 4.40
CA SER A 188 -3.10 -22.71 2.94
C SER A 188 -2.69 -21.31 2.52
N LEU A 189 -2.63 -20.36 3.46
CA LEU A 189 -2.06 -19.04 3.30
C LEU A 189 -1.07 -18.77 4.44
N ARG A 190 0.14 -18.33 4.10
CA ARG A 190 1.13 -17.89 5.09
C ARG A 190 0.68 -16.63 5.85
N PRO A 191 1.34 -16.26 6.98
CA PRO A 191 1.05 -15.02 7.68
C PRO A 191 1.09 -13.80 6.74
N LEU A 192 0.06 -12.97 6.83
CA LEU A 192 -0.13 -11.75 6.05
C LEU A 192 -0.83 -10.72 6.94
N SER A 193 -0.27 -9.53 7.06
CA SER A 193 -0.99 -8.41 7.67
C SER A 193 -2.15 -7.98 6.77
N ILE A 194 -3.31 -7.69 7.35
CA ILE A 194 -4.48 -7.14 6.63
C ILE A 194 -4.84 -5.82 7.27
N LEU A 195 -4.55 -4.72 6.59
CA LEU A 195 -5.02 -3.39 6.98
C LEU A 195 -6.13 -2.92 6.07
N THR A 196 -7.15 -2.33 6.65
CA THR A 196 -8.35 -1.91 5.93
C THR A 196 -8.30 -0.45 5.53
N GLY A 197 -8.99 -0.09 4.45
CA GLY A 197 -9.03 1.26 3.90
C GLY A 197 -10.43 1.89 3.94
N ASN A 198 -10.87 2.49 2.85
CA ASN A 198 -12.22 3.06 2.67
C ASN A 198 -12.66 4.04 3.77
N GLY A 199 -11.75 4.91 4.26
CA GLY A 199 -12.05 5.85 5.34
C GLY A 199 -12.38 5.17 6.67
N ALA A 200 -12.04 3.89 6.84
CA ALA A 200 -12.38 3.08 8.01
C ALA A 200 -13.89 2.95 8.27
N THR A 201 -14.73 3.06 7.24
CA THR A 201 -16.20 3.05 7.37
C THR A 201 -16.73 1.77 8.00
N PHE A 202 -16.05 0.62 7.82
CA PHE A 202 -16.45 -0.68 8.38
C PHE A 202 -15.43 -1.23 9.37
N LEU A 203 -14.59 -0.36 9.96
CA LEU A 203 -13.43 -0.78 10.76
C LEU A 203 -13.79 -1.75 11.89
N ASP A 204 -14.87 -1.50 12.61
CA ASP A 204 -15.35 -2.36 13.70
C ASP A 204 -15.66 -3.78 13.21
N PHE A 205 -16.42 -3.92 12.12
CA PHE A 205 -16.75 -5.21 11.52
C PHE A 205 -15.54 -5.90 10.89
N GLU A 206 -14.59 -5.13 10.35
CA GLU A 206 -13.35 -5.64 9.77
C GLU A 206 -12.41 -6.17 10.85
N MET A 207 -12.31 -5.45 11.98
CA MET A 207 -11.51 -5.87 13.14
C MET A 207 -12.10 -7.14 13.79
N GLU A 208 -13.43 -7.26 13.89
CA GLU A 208 -14.10 -8.50 14.36
C GLU A 208 -13.75 -9.71 13.48
N ARG A 209 -13.50 -9.51 12.20
CA ARG A 209 -13.09 -10.56 11.26
C ARG A 209 -11.57 -10.79 11.22
N GLY A 210 -10.83 -10.06 12.06
CA GLY A 210 -9.41 -10.25 12.26
C GLY A 210 -8.53 -9.36 11.40
N ALA A 211 -8.97 -8.19 10.93
CA ALA A 211 -8.05 -7.19 10.41
C ALA A 211 -7.03 -6.79 11.49
N ASP A 212 -5.81 -6.42 11.09
CA ASP A 212 -4.73 -6.06 12.00
C ASP A 212 -4.67 -4.54 12.25
N GLY A 213 -5.53 -3.77 11.62
CA GLY A 213 -5.58 -2.32 11.74
C GLY A 213 -6.10 -1.64 10.48
N ALA A 214 -5.75 -0.38 10.29
CA ALA A 214 -6.21 0.45 9.19
C ALA A 214 -5.07 1.12 8.43
N MET A 215 -5.17 1.13 7.10
CA MET A 215 -4.34 1.92 6.20
C MET A 215 -5.27 2.84 5.41
N THR A 216 -5.60 3.98 6.00
CA THR A 216 -6.65 4.85 5.50
C THR A 216 -6.31 6.32 5.67
N GLY A 217 -6.99 7.18 4.92
CA GLY A 217 -6.94 8.62 5.03
C GLY A 217 -8.34 9.19 4.93
N TYR A 218 -8.53 10.34 5.55
CA TYR A 218 -9.69 11.18 5.44
C TYR A 218 -9.21 12.54 4.97
N ALA A 219 -9.73 13.02 3.86
CA ALA A 219 -9.44 14.33 3.32
C ALA A 219 -10.69 15.20 3.35
#